data_89d64fb6cc75e6a452ebd4672707288e
#
_entry.id   89d64fb6cc75e6a452ebd4672707288e
#
_cell.length_a   1.000
_cell.length_b   1.000
_cell.length_c   1.000
_cell.angle_alpha   90.00
_cell.angle_beta   90.00
_cell.angle_gamma   90.00
#
_symmetry.space_group_name_H-M   'P 1'
#
loop_
_entity.id
_entity.type
_entity.pdbx_description
1 polymer ?
#
loop_
_entity_poly.entity_id
_entity_poly.type
_entity_poly.pdbx_seq_one_letter_code
_entity_poly.pdbx_strand_id
1 'polypeptide(L)'
;MINGLLTDLYQLTMAAGYWQAGKSGETAVFELFVRRLPENRNFLVAAGLQQAVDYLLNLSFGEEEIRYLRGLPHFANVGEGFFEQLRAWRFTGDLFAVREGTPLFAGEPFLTLRAPLFEAQIPETYLLSTIGFQTIIATKAARIADAAGGRAVVEFGTRRAHSPEAGVLAGRAAFIGGCRGTSNTLTGMRFGIPVFGTAAHSWVLSFPTELEAFRRLQELLGDSTAYLIDTYDTLEGARRAASLGAPFWGVRLDSGNLVELSRAVRAILDDSGQKQAKIMATGDLNEYKILELVAAGAPIDSFGVGTELATSHDAPSHGAVYKLVELRAGQERRYVAKFSADKSTLPGGKQIFRYTRHDLLACSSESHPDAREALLEPVILKGELVQPLPTPAEAQAHARRCLDRLPKKLRSLFECDPPWPVEISPELQRLTDEVRQAAR
;
A
#
# COMPACT_ATOMS: atom_id res chain seq x y z
N MET A 1 4.44 4.47 -18.59
CA MET A 1 3.46 3.98 -19.60
C MET A 1 3.01 2.60 -19.19
N ILE A 2 1.72 2.33 -19.29
CA ILE A 2 1.16 0.99 -19.10
C ILE A 2 1.50 0.20 -20.36
N ASN A 3 2.21 -0.94 -20.20
CA ASN A 3 2.72 -1.73 -21.30
C ASN A 3 2.33 -3.20 -21.08
N GLY A 4 1.78 -3.85 -22.11
CA GLY A 4 1.33 -5.24 -22.05
C GLY A 4 2.44 -6.26 -21.75
N LEU A 5 3.71 -5.88 -21.96
CA LEU A 5 4.86 -6.73 -21.61
C LEU A 5 5.29 -6.63 -20.14
N LEU A 6 4.68 -5.74 -19.34
CA LEU A 6 4.95 -5.68 -17.89
C LEU A 6 4.21 -6.81 -17.17
N THR A 7 4.60 -8.04 -17.50
CA THR A 7 4.06 -9.29 -16.96
C THR A 7 5.13 -10.38 -17.03
N ASP A 8 4.91 -11.51 -16.34
CA ASP A 8 5.77 -12.67 -16.48
C ASP A 8 5.47 -13.43 -17.77
N LEU A 9 6.49 -14.02 -18.38
CA LEU A 9 6.38 -14.75 -19.64
C LEU A 9 5.27 -15.81 -19.61
N TYR A 10 5.12 -16.53 -18.50
CA TYR A 10 4.14 -17.60 -18.41
C TYR A 10 2.69 -17.12 -18.52
N GLN A 11 2.40 -15.86 -18.21
CA GLN A 11 1.07 -15.29 -18.40
C GLN A 11 0.70 -15.24 -19.88
N LEU A 12 1.65 -14.83 -20.72
CA LEU A 12 1.44 -14.75 -22.17
C LEU A 12 1.48 -16.11 -22.83
N THR A 13 2.34 -17.03 -22.40
CA THR A 13 2.38 -18.40 -22.95
C THR A 13 1.13 -19.18 -22.56
N MET A 14 0.60 -19.02 -21.33
CA MET A 14 -0.68 -19.60 -20.93
C MET A 14 -1.84 -18.99 -21.72
N ALA A 15 -1.85 -17.67 -21.94
CA ALA A 15 -2.86 -17.01 -22.78
C ALA A 15 -2.85 -17.56 -24.21
N ALA A 16 -1.65 -17.80 -24.79
CA ALA A 16 -1.52 -18.46 -26.09
C ALA A 16 -2.05 -19.91 -26.05
N GLY A 17 -1.75 -20.66 -25.00
CA GLY A 17 -2.28 -22.01 -24.79
C GLY A 17 -3.80 -22.02 -24.67
N TYR A 18 -4.41 -21.09 -23.96
CA TYR A 18 -5.87 -20.95 -23.88
C TYR A 18 -6.48 -20.61 -25.24
N TRP A 19 -5.81 -19.74 -25.99
CA TRP A 19 -6.24 -19.42 -27.35
C TRP A 19 -6.23 -20.65 -28.26
N GLN A 20 -5.15 -21.41 -28.31
CA GLN A 20 -5.03 -22.63 -29.11
C GLN A 20 -6.03 -23.71 -28.67
N ALA A 21 -6.33 -23.80 -27.39
CA ALA A 21 -7.32 -24.77 -26.86
C ALA A 21 -8.78 -24.32 -27.00
N GLY A 22 -9.05 -23.15 -27.63
CA GLY A 22 -10.39 -22.61 -27.79
C GLY A 22 -11.05 -22.14 -26.48
N LYS A 23 -10.25 -21.88 -25.42
CA LYS A 23 -10.73 -21.54 -24.07
C LYS A 23 -10.74 -20.02 -23.79
N SER A 24 -10.23 -19.21 -24.69
CA SER A 24 -10.06 -17.76 -24.48
C SER A 24 -11.33 -17.04 -24.03
N GLY A 25 -12.50 -17.48 -24.53
CA GLY A 25 -13.81 -16.89 -24.24
C GLY A 25 -14.54 -17.50 -23.05
N GLU A 26 -13.99 -18.53 -22.38
CA GLU A 26 -14.56 -19.03 -21.12
C GLU A 26 -14.49 -17.93 -20.06
N THR A 27 -15.56 -17.71 -19.32
CA THR A 27 -15.52 -16.74 -18.23
C THR A 27 -14.77 -17.32 -17.03
N ALA A 28 -13.75 -16.63 -16.55
CA ALA A 28 -12.97 -17.00 -15.39
C ALA A 28 -13.19 -16.03 -14.22
N VAL A 29 -13.16 -16.56 -13.02
CA VAL A 29 -13.12 -15.74 -11.78
C VAL A 29 -11.80 -16.01 -11.09
N PHE A 30 -11.04 -14.93 -10.89
CA PHE A 30 -9.78 -14.93 -10.13
C PHE A 30 -9.92 -14.06 -8.89
N GLU A 31 -9.20 -14.43 -7.84
CA GLU A 31 -9.10 -13.64 -6.61
C GLU A 31 -7.66 -13.38 -6.22
N LEU A 32 -7.41 -12.15 -5.77
CA LEU A 32 -6.15 -11.73 -5.18
C LEU A 32 -6.31 -11.67 -3.66
N PHE A 33 -5.52 -12.45 -2.93
CA PHE A 33 -5.56 -12.51 -1.47
C PHE A 33 -4.20 -12.87 -0.87
N VAL A 34 -4.06 -12.72 0.46
CA VAL A 34 -2.89 -13.14 1.23
C VAL A 34 -3.25 -14.34 2.08
N ARG A 35 -2.48 -15.43 1.98
CA ARG A 35 -2.75 -16.65 2.77
C ARG A 35 -2.45 -16.51 4.24
N ARG A 36 -1.38 -15.80 4.56
CA ARG A 36 -0.88 -15.57 5.94
C ARG A 36 -0.39 -14.15 6.03
N LEU A 37 -0.66 -13.49 7.13
CA LEU A 37 -0.10 -12.18 7.41
C LEU A 37 1.42 -12.30 7.62
N PRO A 38 2.22 -11.29 7.24
CA PRO A 38 3.62 -11.21 7.63
C PRO A 38 3.78 -11.21 9.15
N GLU A 39 4.95 -11.57 9.64
CA GLU A 39 5.29 -11.49 11.05
C GLU A 39 5.00 -10.10 11.62
N ASN A 40 4.54 -10.06 12.87
CA ASN A 40 4.17 -8.83 13.58
C ASN A 40 3.14 -7.96 12.83
N ARG A 41 2.30 -8.56 11.98
CA ARG A 41 1.16 -7.91 11.33
C ARG A 41 -0.15 -8.59 11.75
N ASN A 42 -1.03 -7.83 12.39
CA ASN A 42 -2.34 -8.33 12.82
C ASN A 42 -3.43 -8.04 11.78
N PHE A 43 -3.12 -7.19 10.80
CA PHE A 43 -3.96 -6.81 9.66
C PHE A 43 -3.10 -6.24 8.54
N LEU A 44 -3.70 -6.08 7.37
CA LEU A 44 -3.13 -5.34 6.23
C LEU A 44 -4.07 -4.19 5.86
N VAL A 45 -3.53 -3.02 5.52
CA VAL A 45 -4.31 -1.88 5.02
C VAL A 45 -4.30 -1.93 3.50
N ALA A 46 -5.43 -2.21 2.89
CA ALA A 46 -5.55 -2.33 1.43
C ALA A 46 -5.19 -1.01 0.73
N ALA A 47 -4.30 -1.08 -0.25
CA ALA A 47 -3.89 0.05 -1.08
C ALA A 47 -3.43 -0.40 -2.47
N GLY A 48 -3.46 0.51 -3.46
CA GLY A 48 -3.04 0.23 -4.84
C GLY A 48 -4.19 -0.01 -5.82
N LEU A 49 -5.44 0.08 -5.38
CA LEU A 49 -6.60 -0.15 -6.24
C LEU A 49 -6.67 0.84 -7.41
N GLN A 50 -6.36 2.12 -7.18
CA GLN A 50 -6.36 3.12 -8.25
C GLN A 50 -5.44 2.70 -9.41
N GLN A 51 -4.20 2.31 -9.12
CA GLN A 51 -3.23 1.89 -10.13
C GLN A 51 -3.64 0.56 -10.79
N ALA A 52 -4.26 -0.35 -10.05
CA ALA A 52 -4.80 -1.59 -10.59
C ALA A 52 -5.93 -1.32 -11.61
N VAL A 53 -6.82 -0.40 -11.30
CA VAL A 53 -7.92 0.03 -12.18
C VAL A 53 -7.35 0.75 -13.42
N ASP A 54 -6.44 1.71 -13.22
CA ASP A 54 -5.78 2.42 -14.31
C ASP A 54 -5.08 1.45 -15.27
N TYR A 55 -4.43 0.40 -14.72
CA TYR A 55 -3.81 -0.63 -15.53
C TYR A 55 -4.83 -1.43 -16.34
N LEU A 56 -5.87 -1.96 -15.72
CA LEU A 56 -6.88 -2.78 -16.40
C LEU A 56 -7.57 -2.02 -17.55
N LEU A 57 -7.92 -0.76 -17.33
CA LEU A 57 -8.64 0.05 -18.32
C LEU A 57 -7.75 0.55 -19.46
N ASN A 58 -6.43 0.64 -19.27
CA ASN A 58 -5.50 1.21 -20.24
C ASN A 58 -4.46 0.21 -20.77
N LEU A 59 -4.47 -1.05 -20.30
CA LEU A 59 -3.58 -2.09 -20.81
C LEU A 59 -3.81 -2.27 -22.32
N SER A 60 -2.72 -2.32 -23.06
CA SER A 60 -2.74 -2.53 -24.51
C SER A 60 -1.44 -3.16 -25.00
N PHE A 61 -1.48 -3.76 -26.18
CA PHE A 61 -0.32 -4.30 -26.89
C PHE A 61 -0.19 -3.59 -28.22
N GLY A 62 0.87 -2.80 -28.37
CA GLY A 62 1.20 -2.13 -29.63
C GLY A 62 1.96 -3.02 -30.61
N GLU A 63 2.25 -2.49 -31.80
CA GLU A 63 2.96 -3.25 -32.84
C GLU A 63 4.40 -3.64 -32.46
N GLU A 64 5.04 -2.86 -31.59
CA GLU A 64 6.38 -3.16 -31.10
C GLU A 64 6.37 -4.36 -30.17
N GLU A 65 5.45 -4.39 -29.20
CA GLU A 65 5.27 -5.50 -28.27
C GLU A 65 4.88 -6.79 -29.02
N ILE A 66 3.97 -6.70 -29.96
CA ILE A 66 3.56 -7.85 -30.81
C ILE A 66 4.75 -8.39 -31.61
N ARG A 67 5.53 -7.51 -32.25
CA ARG A 67 6.73 -7.89 -33.00
C ARG A 67 7.76 -8.57 -32.12
N TYR A 68 7.97 -8.04 -30.91
CA TYR A 68 8.88 -8.64 -29.94
C TYR A 68 8.43 -10.05 -29.54
N LEU A 69 7.16 -10.24 -29.20
CA LEU A 69 6.63 -11.54 -28.81
C LEU A 69 6.75 -12.57 -29.94
N ARG A 70 6.46 -12.20 -31.19
CA ARG A 70 6.65 -13.09 -32.36
C ARG A 70 8.11 -13.56 -32.53
N GLY A 71 9.06 -12.74 -32.15
CA GLY A 71 10.47 -13.08 -32.21
C GLY A 71 10.94 -14.05 -31.12
N LEU A 72 10.14 -14.29 -30.07
CA LEU A 72 10.50 -15.20 -29.00
C LEU A 72 10.26 -16.66 -29.40
N PRO A 73 11.21 -17.57 -29.13
CA PRO A 73 11.07 -19.02 -29.45
C PRO A 73 9.82 -19.65 -28.84
N HIS A 74 9.35 -19.16 -27.70
CA HIS A 74 8.15 -19.64 -26.99
C HIS A 74 6.87 -19.49 -27.81
N PHE A 75 6.83 -18.56 -28.77
CA PHE A 75 5.67 -18.31 -29.63
C PHE A 75 5.83 -18.79 -31.06
N ALA A 76 6.91 -19.52 -31.38
CA ALA A 76 7.22 -19.97 -32.74
C ALA A 76 6.10 -20.83 -33.38
N ASN A 77 5.32 -21.54 -32.56
CA ASN A 77 4.23 -22.40 -33.01
C ASN A 77 2.84 -21.79 -32.74
N VAL A 78 2.76 -20.50 -32.41
CA VAL A 78 1.50 -19.82 -32.09
C VAL A 78 0.96 -19.16 -33.35
N GLY A 79 -0.31 -19.43 -33.68
CA GLY A 79 -0.97 -18.89 -34.87
C GLY A 79 -1.19 -17.37 -34.81
N GLU A 80 -1.28 -16.72 -35.97
CA GLU A 80 -1.43 -15.26 -36.10
C GLU A 80 -2.63 -14.70 -35.34
N GLY A 81 -3.75 -15.43 -35.30
CA GLY A 81 -4.95 -15.00 -34.56
C GLY A 81 -4.76 -14.73 -33.07
N PHE A 82 -3.75 -15.35 -32.43
CA PHE A 82 -3.38 -14.98 -31.07
C PHE A 82 -2.84 -13.55 -30.97
N PHE A 83 -1.96 -13.17 -31.89
CA PHE A 83 -1.38 -11.82 -31.92
C PHE A 83 -2.42 -10.77 -32.31
N GLU A 84 -3.37 -11.12 -33.17
CA GLU A 84 -4.53 -10.28 -33.46
C GLU A 84 -5.40 -10.07 -32.22
N GLN A 85 -5.63 -11.11 -31.43
CA GLN A 85 -6.39 -11.03 -30.17
C GLN A 85 -5.63 -10.17 -29.14
N LEU A 86 -4.30 -10.30 -29.03
CA LEU A 86 -3.49 -9.40 -28.19
C LEU A 86 -3.58 -7.94 -28.61
N ARG A 87 -3.49 -7.67 -29.92
CA ARG A 87 -3.63 -6.31 -30.48
C ARG A 87 -5.00 -5.70 -30.17
N ALA A 88 -6.03 -6.52 -30.20
CA ALA A 88 -7.40 -6.13 -29.89
C ALA A 88 -7.70 -6.16 -28.39
N TRP A 89 -6.72 -6.48 -27.54
CA TRP A 89 -6.95 -6.66 -26.09
C TRP A 89 -7.59 -5.42 -25.47
N ARG A 90 -8.67 -5.64 -24.77
CA ARG A 90 -9.36 -4.67 -23.91
C ARG A 90 -9.91 -5.45 -22.73
N PHE A 91 -9.92 -4.83 -21.57
CA PHE A 91 -10.60 -5.40 -20.43
C PHE A 91 -12.11 -5.21 -20.58
N THR A 92 -12.86 -6.29 -20.66
CA THR A 92 -14.32 -6.28 -20.84
C THR A 92 -15.07 -6.88 -19.63
N GLY A 93 -14.32 -7.29 -18.62
CA GLY A 93 -14.83 -7.98 -17.44
C GLY A 93 -15.33 -7.08 -16.34
N ASP A 94 -15.56 -7.70 -15.19
CA ASP A 94 -15.97 -7.08 -13.94
C ASP A 94 -14.83 -7.14 -12.92
N LEU A 95 -14.66 -6.09 -12.13
CA LEU A 95 -13.78 -6.02 -10.98
C LEU A 95 -14.60 -5.66 -9.74
N PHE A 96 -14.53 -6.51 -8.74
CA PHE A 96 -15.00 -6.23 -7.38
C PHE A 96 -13.78 -6.08 -6.48
N ALA A 97 -13.75 -5.08 -5.63
CA ALA A 97 -12.60 -4.85 -4.76
C ALA A 97 -13.02 -4.23 -3.44
N VAL A 98 -12.17 -4.40 -2.43
CA VAL A 98 -12.30 -3.66 -1.18
C VAL A 98 -11.84 -2.22 -1.40
N ARG A 99 -12.47 -1.31 -0.70
CA ARG A 99 -12.09 0.12 -0.72
C ARG A 99 -10.68 0.31 -0.14
N GLU A 100 -9.86 1.16 -0.75
CA GLU A 100 -8.54 1.50 -0.20
C GLU A 100 -8.67 2.04 1.23
N GLY A 101 -7.75 1.63 2.09
CA GLY A 101 -7.78 1.91 3.51
C GLY A 101 -8.51 0.88 4.37
N THR A 102 -9.20 -0.09 3.76
CA THR A 102 -9.87 -1.17 4.51
C THR A 102 -8.82 -2.11 5.13
N PRO A 103 -8.88 -2.38 6.45
CA PRO A 103 -8.07 -3.43 7.05
C PRO A 103 -8.58 -4.81 6.63
N LEU A 104 -7.65 -5.67 6.19
CA LEU A 104 -7.92 -7.05 5.76
C LEU A 104 -7.10 -8.04 6.56
N PHE A 105 -7.59 -9.29 6.60
CA PHE A 105 -7.00 -10.39 7.33
C PHE A 105 -6.63 -11.55 6.38
N ALA A 106 -5.95 -12.57 6.90
CA ALA A 106 -5.52 -13.70 6.10
C ALA A 106 -6.72 -14.43 5.45
N GLY A 107 -6.58 -14.77 4.17
CA GLY A 107 -7.62 -15.47 3.38
C GLY A 107 -8.65 -14.56 2.71
N GLU A 108 -8.74 -13.30 3.10
CA GLU A 108 -9.71 -12.35 2.52
C GLU A 108 -9.23 -11.81 1.17
N PRO A 109 -10.09 -11.82 0.13
CA PRO A 109 -9.73 -11.24 -1.16
C PRO A 109 -9.68 -9.71 -1.13
N PHE A 110 -8.59 -9.14 -1.64
CA PHE A 110 -8.47 -7.71 -1.94
C PHE A 110 -9.35 -7.32 -3.12
N LEU A 111 -9.40 -8.22 -4.09
CA LEU A 111 -10.22 -8.07 -5.29
C LEU A 111 -10.61 -9.43 -5.86
N THR A 112 -11.72 -9.42 -6.57
CA THR A 112 -12.23 -10.51 -7.41
C THR A 112 -12.39 -9.97 -8.83
N LEU A 113 -11.74 -10.61 -9.79
CA LEU A 113 -11.80 -10.27 -11.21
C LEU A 113 -12.57 -11.37 -11.96
N ARG A 114 -13.62 -10.97 -12.68
CA ARG A 114 -14.42 -11.85 -13.54
C ARG A 114 -14.34 -11.37 -14.97
N ALA A 115 -13.73 -12.16 -15.85
CA ALA A 115 -13.53 -11.77 -17.25
C ALA A 115 -13.37 -13.03 -18.14
N PRO A 116 -13.34 -12.89 -19.46
CA PRO A 116 -12.84 -13.93 -20.34
C PRO A 116 -11.46 -14.40 -19.86
N LEU A 117 -11.21 -15.72 -19.87
CA LEU A 117 -10.01 -16.33 -19.31
C LEU A 117 -8.72 -15.71 -19.86
N PHE A 118 -8.73 -15.35 -21.15
CA PHE A 118 -7.63 -14.66 -21.80
C PHE A 118 -7.34 -13.28 -21.18
N GLU A 119 -8.38 -12.51 -20.85
CA GLU A 119 -8.23 -11.20 -20.23
C GLU A 119 -7.87 -11.30 -18.74
N ALA A 120 -8.45 -12.28 -18.05
CA ALA A 120 -8.23 -12.44 -16.62
C ALA A 120 -6.83 -12.95 -16.26
N GLN A 121 -6.16 -13.69 -17.18
CA GLN A 121 -4.84 -14.26 -16.92
C GLN A 121 -3.70 -13.24 -16.94
N ILE A 122 -3.71 -12.34 -17.91
CA ILE A 122 -2.59 -11.44 -18.22
C ILE A 122 -2.25 -10.46 -17.07
N PRO A 123 -3.22 -9.89 -16.33
CA PRO A 123 -2.97 -8.86 -15.32
C PRO A 123 -2.30 -9.34 -14.03
N GLU A 124 -2.18 -10.64 -13.78
CA GLU A 124 -1.72 -11.21 -12.49
C GLU A 124 -0.47 -10.53 -11.93
N THR A 125 0.59 -10.45 -12.73
CA THR A 125 1.88 -9.91 -12.28
C THR A 125 1.77 -8.45 -11.84
N TYR A 126 1.09 -7.61 -12.64
CA TYR A 126 0.92 -6.20 -12.30
C TYR A 126 0.04 -6.00 -11.07
N LEU A 127 -1.08 -6.70 -10.99
CA LEU A 127 -1.99 -6.62 -9.84
C LEU A 127 -1.28 -7.03 -8.55
N LEU A 128 -0.55 -8.15 -8.57
CA LEU A 128 0.18 -8.64 -7.41
C LEU A 128 1.27 -7.66 -6.97
N SER A 129 2.09 -7.16 -7.90
CA SER A 129 3.17 -6.23 -7.55
C SER A 129 2.64 -4.90 -7.05
N THR A 130 1.58 -4.38 -7.65
CA THR A 130 1.01 -3.06 -7.32
C THR A 130 0.25 -3.07 -6.00
N ILE A 131 -0.71 -3.99 -5.85
CA ILE A 131 -1.49 -4.15 -4.61
C ILE A 131 -0.56 -4.59 -3.48
N GLY A 132 0.34 -5.55 -3.75
CA GLY A 132 1.29 -6.04 -2.77
C GLY A 132 2.16 -4.94 -2.18
N PHE A 133 2.85 -4.20 -3.03
CA PHE A 133 3.75 -3.14 -2.60
C PHE A 133 3.03 -2.03 -1.81
N GLN A 134 1.94 -1.48 -2.37
CA GLN A 134 1.26 -0.37 -1.70
C GLN A 134 0.60 -0.80 -0.40
N THR A 135 0.07 -2.01 -0.32
CA THR A 135 -0.54 -2.56 0.91
C THR A 135 0.47 -2.71 2.04
N ILE A 136 1.68 -3.22 1.78
CA ILE A 136 2.69 -3.35 2.86
C ILE A 136 3.17 -1.99 3.35
N ILE A 137 3.32 -0.99 2.45
CA ILE A 137 3.71 0.36 2.83
C ILE A 137 2.59 1.05 3.63
N ALA A 138 1.33 0.96 3.19
CA ALA A 138 0.19 1.53 3.92
C ALA A 138 0.04 0.89 5.32
N THR A 139 0.25 -0.43 5.41
CA THR A 139 0.23 -1.15 6.68
C THR A 139 1.35 -0.70 7.61
N LYS A 140 2.58 -0.57 7.10
CA LYS A 140 3.73 -0.05 7.87
C LYS A 140 3.45 1.37 8.35
N ALA A 141 2.91 2.23 7.49
CA ALA A 141 2.53 3.60 7.83
C ALA A 141 1.48 3.66 8.94
N ALA A 142 0.46 2.80 8.89
CA ALA A 142 -0.58 2.73 9.93
C ALA A 142 0.00 2.37 11.30
N ARG A 143 0.92 1.41 11.35
CA ARG A 143 1.64 1.02 12.58
C ARG A 143 2.49 2.16 13.14
N ILE A 144 3.22 2.87 12.26
CA ILE A 144 4.04 4.03 12.64
C ILE A 144 3.15 5.17 13.16
N ALA A 145 2.02 5.44 12.49
CA ALA A 145 1.07 6.47 12.90
C ALA A 145 0.41 6.17 14.26
N ASP A 146 0.07 4.90 14.51
CA ASP A 146 -0.44 4.46 15.82
C ASP A 146 0.62 4.60 16.92
N ALA A 147 1.88 4.20 16.66
CA ALA A 147 2.99 4.34 17.59
C ALA A 147 3.30 5.81 17.92
N ALA A 148 3.08 6.72 16.98
CA ALA A 148 3.28 8.16 17.16
C ALA A 148 2.29 8.80 18.15
N GLY A 149 1.23 8.10 18.55
CA GLY A 149 0.30 8.55 19.58
C GLY A 149 -0.39 9.88 19.25
N GLY A 150 -0.78 10.09 18.00
CA GLY A 150 -1.44 11.29 17.50
C GLY A 150 -0.49 12.40 17.01
N ARG A 151 0.84 12.22 17.16
CA ARG A 151 1.83 13.12 16.57
C ARG A 151 1.91 12.93 15.06
N ALA A 152 2.28 13.99 14.33
CA ALA A 152 2.42 13.94 12.89
C ALA A 152 3.58 13.01 12.47
N VAL A 153 3.33 12.18 11.45
CA VAL A 153 4.35 11.39 10.77
C VAL A 153 4.45 11.86 9.32
N VAL A 154 5.65 12.08 8.81
CA VAL A 154 5.92 12.45 7.42
C VAL A 154 6.79 11.37 6.77
N GLU A 155 6.42 10.97 5.56
CA GLU A 155 7.19 10.03 4.75
C GLU A 155 8.42 10.74 4.13
N PHE A 156 9.65 10.29 4.44
CA PHE A 156 10.93 10.84 3.99
C PHE A 156 11.80 9.82 3.25
N GLY A 157 11.21 8.76 2.71
CA GLY A 157 11.93 7.60 2.19
C GLY A 157 12.20 7.59 0.69
N THR A 158 11.78 8.59 -0.09
CA THR A 158 11.91 8.57 -1.56
C THR A 158 13.31 8.19 -2.06
N ARG A 159 14.38 8.75 -1.49
CA ARG A 159 15.77 8.47 -1.86
C ARG A 159 16.26 7.08 -1.42
N ARG A 160 15.48 6.35 -0.64
CA ARG A 160 15.77 5.02 -0.09
C ARG A 160 14.86 3.94 -0.66
N ALA A 161 13.83 4.32 -1.41
CA ALA A 161 12.94 3.37 -2.10
C ALA A 161 13.71 2.60 -3.19
N HIS A 162 13.21 1.42 -3.54
CA HIS A 162 13.86 0.51 -4.49
C HIS A 162 13.95 1.05 -5.93
N SER A 163 13.13 2.06 -6.26
CA SER A 163 13.20 2.81 -7.52
C SER A 163 12.54 4.18 -7.36
N PRO A 164 12.75 5.14 -8.27
CA PRO A 164 12.04 6.42 -8.24
C PRO A 164 10.52 6.27 -8.23
N GLU A 165 9.97 5.37 -9.05
CA GLU A 165 8.52 5.14 -9.09
C GLU A 165 8.00 4.47 -7.81
N ALA A 166 8.78 3.53 -7.23
CA ALA A 166 8.47 2.98 -5.91
C ALA A 166 8.42 4.09 -4.84
N GLY A 167 9.30 5.09 -4.90
CA GLY A 167 9.25 6.25 -4.00
C GLY A 167 7.98 7.07 -4.14
N VAL A 168 7.48 7.26 -5.35
CA VAL A 168 6.21 7.96 -5.63
C VAL A 168 5.03 7.20 -5.04
N LEU A 169 4.95 5.89 -5.29
CA LEU A 169 3.86 5.05 -4.79
C LEU A 169 3.95 4.80 -3.29
N ALA A 170 5.17 4.74 -2.72
CA ALA A 170 5.37 4.66 -1.28
C ALA A 170 4.81 5.89 -0.56
N GLY A 171 5.06 7.10 -1.09
CA GLY A 171 4.49 8.33 -0.53
C GLY A 171 2.95 8.32 -0.55
N ARG A 172 2.34 7.83 -1.64
CA ARG A 172 0.88 7.66 -1.74
C ARG A 172 0.35 6.66 -0.70
N ALA A 173 0.94 5.48 -0.65
CA ALA A 173 0.52 4.41 0.25
C ALA A 173 0.71 4.79 1.73
N ALA A 174 1.83 5.44 2.05
CA ALA A 174 2.11 5.95 3.40
C ALA A 174 1.07 7.01 3.84
N PHE A 175 0.64 7.87 2.93
CA PHE A 175 -0.42 8.83 3.21
C PHE A 175 -1.75 8.11 3.52
N ILE A 176 -2.15 7.13 2.72
CA ILE A 176 -3.35 6.31 3.01
C ILE A 176 -3.24 5.65 4.38
N GLY A 177 -2.06 5.14 4.74
CA GLY A 177 -1.79 4.50 6.03
C GLY A 177 -1.76 5.45 7.23
N GLY A 178 -1.83 6.77 7.03
CA GLY A 178 -1.95 7.75 8.12
C GLY A 178 -0.82 8.75 8.25
N CYS A 179 0.19 8.74 7.35
CA CYS A 179 1.17 9.82 7.29
C CYS A 179 0.52 11.15 6.92
N ARG A 180 1.03 12.25 7.47
CA ARG A 180 0.53 13.60 7.22
C ARG A 180 0.82 14.08 5.79
N GLY A 181 1.83 13.50 5.16
CA GLY A 181 2.28 13.79 3.81
C GLY A 181 3.63 13.14 3.52
N THR A 182 4.27 13.59 2.46
CA THR A 182 5.54 13.04 1.95
C THR A 182 6.53 14.17 1.62
N SER A 183 7.80 13.83 1.48
CA SER A 183 8.80 14.73 0.89
C SER A 183 8.87 14.65 -0.64
N ASN A 184 8.14 13.72 -1.26
CA ASN A 184 8.14 13.50 -2.70
C ASN A 184 7.25 14.51 -3.42
N THR A 185 7.85 15.46 -4.12
CA THR A 185 7.12 16.53 -4.84
C THR A 185 6.24 15.97 -5.97
N LEU A 186 6.68 14.91 -6.66
CA LEU A 186 5.90 14.27 -7.72
C LEU A 186 4.67 13.56 -7.15
N THR A 187 4.79 12.93 -5.99
CA THR A 187 3.65 12.35 -5.25
C THR A 187 2.63 13.44 -4.91
N GLY A 188 3.11 14.59 -4.39
CA GLY A 188 2.24 15.73 -4.11
C GLY A 188 1.48 16.21 -5.33
N MET A 189 2.19 16.40 -6.44
CA MET A 189 1.59 16.86 -7.71
C MET A 189 0.57 15.86 -8.28
N ARG A 190 0.92 14.56 -8.33
CA ARG A 190 0.07 13.53 -8.96
C ARG A 190 -1.19 13.21 -8.14
N PHE A 191 -1.08 13.26 -6.81
CA PHE A 191 -2.13 12.72 -5.92
C PHE A 191 -2.74 13.75 -4.97
N GLY A 192 -2.33 15.02 -5.06
CA GLY A 192 -2.84 16.07 -4.16
C GLY A 192 -2.44 15.88 -2.69
N ILE A 193 -1.32 15.17 -2.42
CA ILE A 193 -0.84 14.88 -1.09
C ILE A 193 0.02 16.04 -0.59
N PRO A 194 -0.12 16.49 0.69
CA PRO A 194 0.72 17.54 1.26
C PRO A 194 2.21 17.18 1.20
N VAL A 195 3.03 18.15 0.78
CA VAL A 195 4.49 17.98 0.67
C VAL A 195 5.16 18.73 1.79
N PHE A 196 6.08 18.04 2.48
CA PHE A 196 6.87 18.58 3.58
C PHE A 196 8.36 18.35 3.31
N GLY A 197 9.18 19.27 3.81
CA GLY A 197 10.62 19.16 3.72
C GLY A 197 11.32 20.08 4.70
N THR A 198 12.60 19.79 4.94
CA THR A 198 13.52 20.63 5.70
C THR A 198 14.77 20.84 4.86
N ALA A 199 15.85 21.34 5.45
CA ALA A 199 17.15 21.39 4.78
C ALA A 199 17.94 20.08 4.99
N ALA A 200 18.96 19.86 4.18
CA ALA A 200 19.97 18.81 4.38
C ALA A 200 21.23 19.43 5.02
N HIS A 201 22.11 18.60 5.61
CA HIS A 201 23.40 19.03 6.15
C HIS A 201 24.25 19.78 5.12
N SER A 202 24.17 19.40 3.83
CA SER A 202 24.87 20.10 2.74
C SER A 202 24.49 21.58 2.62
N TRP A 203 23.25 21.95 2.97
CA TRP A 203 22.86 23.36 3.05
C TRP A 203 23.67 24.09 4.10
N VAL A 204 23.75 23.59 5.33
CA VAL A 204 24.50 24.20 6.42
C VAL A 204 26.00 24.27 6.07
N LEU A 205 26.55 23.17 5.54
CA LEU A 205 27.95 23.04 5.14
C LEU A 205 28.36 23.99 3.99
N SER A 206 27.42 24.48 3.20
CA SER A 206 27.69 25.36 2.05
C SER A 206 27.90 26.82 2.45
N PHE A 207 27.66 27.18 3.71
CA PHE A 207 27.85 28.54 4.22
C PHE A 207 29.06 28.64 5.17
N PRO A 208 29.68 29.79 5.27
CA PRO A 208 30.81 30.01 6.20
C PRO A 208 30.46 29.70 7.67
N THR A 209 29.22 29.93 8.07
CA THR A 209 28.75 29.66 9.43
C THR A 209 27.33 29.07 9.41
N GLU A 210 27.04 28.23 10.40
CA GLU A 210 25.69 27.65 10.59
C GLU A 210 24.63 28.75 10.81
N LEU A 211 24.97 29.83 11.54
CA LEU A 211 24.06 30.95 11.75
C LEU A 211 23.68 31.65 10.44
N GLU A 212 24.65 31.81 9.53
CA GLU A 212 24.36 32.39 8.21
C GLU A 212 23.46 31.47 7.40
N ALA A 213 23.72 30.16 7.38
CA ALA A 213 22.87 29.18 6.73
C ALA A 213 21.42 29.25 7.26
N PHE A 214 21.23 29.34 8.56
CA PHE A 214 19.92 29.47 9.18
C PHE A 214 19.22 30.77 8.80
N ARG A 215 19.93 31.91 8.82
CA ARG A 215 19.37 33.18 8.38
C ARG A 215 18.89 33.14 6.93
N ARG A 216 19.70 32.62 6.02
CA ARG A 216 19.34 32.49 4.61
C ARG A 216 18.13 31.56 4.38
N LEU A 217 18.04 30.49 5.16
CA LEU A 217 16.90 29.58 5.09
C LEU A 217 15.60 30.26 5.56
N GLN A 218 15.70 31.05 6.62
CA GLN A 218 14.57 31.82 7.14
C GLN A 218 14.14 32.97 6.21
N GLU A 219 15.08 33.65 5.57
CA GLU A 219 14.78 34.67 4.54
C GLU A 219 13.96 34.05 3.39
N LEU A 220 14.23 32.77 3.06
CA LEU A 220 13.52 32.02 2.01
C LEU A 220 12.15 31.50 2.45
N LEU A 221 12.05 30.89 3.63
CA LEU A 221 10.89 30.10 4.08
C LEU A 221 10.04 30.81 5.14
N GLY A 222 10.53 31.89 5.73
CA GLY A 222 9.84 32.65 6.80
C GLY A 222 9.50 31.77 7.99
N ASP A 223 8.27 31.89 8.50
CA ASP A 223 7.75 31.15 9.67
C ASP A 223 7.64 29.65 9.44
N SER A 224 7.72 29.20 8.18
CA SER A 224 7.69 27.76 7.84
C SER A 224 9.04 27.06 8.00
N THR A 225 10.09 27.80 8.39
CA THR A 225 11.45 27.27 8.49
C THR A 225 11.58 26.20 9.56
N ALA A 226 12.14 25.02 9.17
CA ALA A 226 12.59 23.98 10.08
C ALA A 226 14.11 23.88 10.00
N TYR A 227 14.81 24.25 11.08
CA TYR A 227 16.25 24.20 11.11
C TYR A 227 16.79 22.82 11.43
N LEU A 228 17.73 22.32 10.63
CA LEU A 228 18.49 21.11 10.90
C LEU A 228 19.68 21.49 11.80
N ILE A 229 19.61 21.13 13.09
CA ILE A 229 20.46 21.70 14.12
C ILE A 229 21.61 20.79 14.57
N ASP A 230 21.73 19.61 14.02
CA ASP A 230 22.72 18.60 14.39
C ASP A 230 23.86 18.42 13.37
N THR A 231 24.17 19.50 12.60
CA THR A 231 25.27 19.44 11.64
C THR A 231 26.63 19.46 12.37
N TYR A 232 26.76 20.14 13.48
CA TYR A 232 27.98 20.23 14.29
C TYR A 232 27.72 19.84 15.75
N ASP A 233 27.08 20.73 16.50
CA ASP A 233 26.67 20.52 17.89
C ASP A 233 25.17 20.84 18.01
N THR A 234 24.40 19.89 18.43
CA THR A 234 22.92 19.98 18.44
C THR A 234 22.42 21.09 19.37
N LEU A 235 23.02 21.22 20.56
CA LEU A 235 22.56 22.21 21.53
C LEU A 235 22.98 23.63 21.13
N GLU A 236 24.17 23.77 20.56
CA GLU A 236 24.63 25.03 20.02
C GLU A 236 23.83 25.42 18.77
N GLY A 237 23.49 24.47 17.88
CA GLY A 237 22.59 24.68 16.77
C GLY A 237 21.21 25.19 17.21
N ALA A 238 20.65 24.63 18.28
CA ALA A 238 19.40 25.10 18.86
C ALA A 238 19.50 26.54 19.38
N ARG A 239 20.59 26.90 20.08
CA ARG A 239 20.84 28.30 20.53
C ARG A 239 20.96 29.27 19.36
N ARG A 240 21.68 28.87 18.29
CA ARG A 240 21.83 29.69 17.08
C ARG A 240 20.49 29.90 16.37
N ALA A 241 19.69 28.84 16.22
CA ALA A 241 18.36 28.96 15.66
C ALA A 241 17.47 29.92 16.47
N ALA A 242 17.46 29.78 17.79
CA ALA A 242 16.69 30.64 18.69
C ALA A 242 17.18 32.10 18.69
N SER A 243 18.49 32.32 18.51
CA SER A 243 19.10 33.67 18.52
C SER A 243 18.70 34.57 17.35
N LEU A 244 18.11 34.00 16.28
CA LEU A 244 17.58 34.77 15.16
C LEU A 244 16.37 35.63 15.54
N GLY A 245 15.67 35.28 16.62
CA GLY A 245 14.62 36.11 17.22
C GLY A 245 13.30 36.16 16.48
N ALA A 246 13.27 35.75 15.19
CA ALA A 246 12.03 35.69 14.41
C ALA A 246 11.32 34.36 14.63
N PRO A 247 9.98 34.31 14.46
CA PRO A 247 9.23 33.05 14.51
C PRO A 247 9.70 32.06 13.44
N PHE A 248 9.73 30.78 13.78
CA PHE A 248 10.00 29.68 12.86
C PHE A 248 9.17 28.46 13.25
N TRP A 249 8.96 27.52 12.30
CA TRP A 249 8.17 26.34 12.55
C TRP A 249 8.78 25.46 13.65
N GLY A 250 10.10 25.22 13.58
CA GLY A 250 10.76 24.37 14.57
C GLY A 250 12.17 23.95 14.17
N VAL A 251 12.65 22.92 14.87
CA VAL A 251 13.97 22.32 14.67
C VAL A 251 13.87 20.85 14.37
N ARG A 252 14.86 20.31 13.65
CA ARG A 252 14.98 18.89 13.33
C ARG A 252 16.21 18.28 13.98
N LEU A 253 15.99 17.15 14.66
CA LEU A 253 16.99 16.26 15.23
C LEU A 253 17.07 15.01 14.33
N ASP A 254 18.25 14.70 13.79
CA ASP A 254 18.47 13.56 12.88
C ASP A 254 19.35 12.47 13.48
N SER A 255 20.00 12.74 14.62
CA SER A 255 21.00 11.87 15.24
C SER A 255 21.08 12.01 16.76
N GLY A 256 21.80 11.07 17.41
CA GLY A 256 22.08 11.10 18.84
C GLY A 256 20.98 10.49 19.72
N ASN A 257 21.07 10.73 21.03
CA ASN A 257 20.04 10.30 22.00
C ASN A 257 18.83 11.25 21.93
N LEU A 258 17.85 10.90 21.13
CA LEU A 258 16.69 11.73 20.86
C LEU A 258 15.86 12.08 22.12
N VAL A 259 15.85 11.22 23.17
CA VAL A 259 15.14 11.51 24.43
C VAL A 259 15.83 12.66 25.15
N GLU A 260 17.13 12.54 25.35
CA GLU A 260 17.91 13.57 26.07
C GLU A 260 18.01 14.87 25.28
N LEU A 261 18.34 14.76 23.98
CA LEU A 261 18.48 15.93 23.10
C LEU A 261 17.18 16.72 22.95
N SER A 262 16.04 16.04 22.76
CA SER A 262 14.76 16.74 22.63
C SER A 262 14.38 17.51 23.90
N ARG A 263 14.68 16.96 25.09
CA ARG A 263 14.45 17.66 26.38
C ARG A 263 15.36 18.90 26.51
N ALA A 264 16.65 18.77 26.21
CA ALA A 264 17.60 19.85 26.28
C ALA A 264 17.29 20.95 25.25
N VAL A 265 16.96 20.56 24.03
CA VAL A 265 16.53 21.47 22.95
C VAL A 265 15.23 22.20 23.32
N ARG A 266 14.26 21.52 23.90
CA ARG A 266 13.00 22.15 24.36
C ARG A 266 13.26 23.20 25.42
N ALA A 267 14.14 22.94 26.39
CA ALA A 267 14.53 23.93 27.39
C ALA A 267 15.17 25.15 26.75
N ILE A 268 16.13 24.99 25.84
CA ILE A 268 16.78 26.10 25.11
C ILE A 268 15.75 26.96 24.37
N LEU A 269 14.81 26.32 23.66
CA LEU A 269 13.78 27.04 22.91
C LEU A 269 12.83 27.80 23.84
N ASP A 270 12.44 27.20 24.97
CA ASP A 270 11.55 27.83 25.96
C ASP A 270 12.21 29.02 26.64
N ASP A 271 13.49 28.89 27.06
CA ASP A 271 14.27 29.94 27.69
C ASP A 271 14.53 31.13 26.75
N SER A 272 14.62 30.84 25.45
CA SER A 272 14.77 31.83 24.39
C SER A 272 13.46 32.46 23.91
N GLY A 273 12.33 32.15 24.56
CA GLY A 273 11.01 32.66 24.18
C GLY A 273 10.33 31.94 22.97
N GLN A 274 10.97 30.93 22.38
CA GLN A 274 10.48 30.20 21.22
C GLN A 274 9.55 28.99 21.61
N LYS A 275 8.62 29.22 22.54
CA LYS A 275 7.76 28.21 23.14
C LYS A 275 6.87 27.48 22.12
N GLN A 276 6.56 28.14 20.99
CA GLN A 276 5.70 27.55 19.91
C GLN A 276 6.48 26.74 18.89
N ALA A 277 7.82 26.88 18.88
CA ALA A 277 8.66 26.14 17.95
C ALA A 277 8.55 24.61 18.21
N LYS A 278 8.41 23.84 17.12
CA LYS A 278 8.22 22.39 17.15
C LYS A 278 9.55 21.64 17.12
N ILE A 279 9.55 20.40 17.60
CA ILE A 279 10.69 19.51 17.48
C ILE A 279 10.28 18.33 16.60
N MET A 280 10.97 18.18 15.47
CA MET A 280 10.86 17.02 14.59
C MET A 280 12.02 16.07 14.84
N ALA A 281 11.74 14.80 15.04
CA ALA A 281 12.77 13.76 15.08
C ALA A 281 12.78 12.95 13.78
N THR A 282 13.99 12.64 13.31
CA THR A 282 14.28 11.80 12.15
C THR A 282 15.47 10.89 12.47
N GLY A 283 16.05 10.21 11.48
CA GLY A 283 17.22 9.33 11.70
C GLY A 283 16.81 7.89 12.05
N ASP A 284 16.70 7.05 11.03
CA ASP A 284 16.45 5.58 11.13
C ASP A 284 15.32 5.17 12.09
N LEU A 285 14.25 5.97 12.11
CA LEU A 285 13.07 5.72 12.92
C LEU A 285 12.19 4.61 12.33
N ASN A 286 11.60 3.82 13.22
CA ASN A 286 10.54 2.86 12.94
C ASN A 286 9.47 2.93 14.04
N GLU A 287 8.40 2.13 13.93
CA GLU A 287 7.31 2.13 14.90
C GLU A 287 7.76 1.81 16.32
N TYR A 288 8.75 0.95 16.51
CA TYR A 288 9.24 0.55 17.84
C TYR A 288 10.01 1.68 18.52
N LYS A 289 10.97 2.29 17.80
CA LYS A 289 11.71 3.46 18.31
C LYS A 289 10.78 4.64 18.59
N ILE A 290 9.79 4.88 17.74
CA ILE A 290 8.80 5.93 17.96
C ILE A 290 7.98 5.65 19.22
N LEU A 291 7.53 4.40 19.42
CA LEU A 291 6.81 4.00 20.63
C LEU A 291 7.65 4.24 21.89
N GLU A 292 8.94 3.90 21.86
CA GLU A 292 9.88 4.16 22.96
C GLU A 292 10.04 5.66 23.25
N LEU A 293 10.21 6.49 22.22
CA LEU A 293 10.30 7.96 22.38
C LEU A 293 9.01 8.56 22.98
N VAL A 294 7.86 8.08 22.54
CA VAL A 294 6.56 8.49 23.03
C VAL A 294 6.37 8.06 24.49
N ALA A 295 6.70 6.81 24.81
CA ALA A 295 6.61 6.26 26.17
C ALA A 295 7.57 6.96 27.15
N ALA A 296 8.76 7.37 26.70
CA ALA A 296 9.71 8.13 27.48
C ALA A 296 9.28 9.61 27.71
N GLY A 297 8.16 10.05 27.14
CA GLY A 297 7.69 11.42 27.25
C GLY A 297 8.63 12.43 26.60
N ALA A 298 9.32 12.04 25.51
CA ALA A 298 10.18 12.95 24.73
C ALA A 298 9.32 14.07 24.13
N PRO A 299 9.70 15.35 24.27
CA PRO A 299 8.95 16.50 23.76
C PRO A 299 9.15 16.67 22.25
N ILE A 300 8.79 15.62 21.49
CA ILE A 300 8.85 15.57 20.04
C ILE A 300 7.43 15.76 19.50
N ASP A 301 7.25 16.70 18.58
CA ASP A 301 5.95 17.05 18.00
C ASP A 301 5.65 16.25 16.72
N SER A 302 6.69 15.83 15.99
CA SER A 302 6.52 15.11 14.73
C SER A 302 7.70 14.18 14.42
N PHE A 303 7.45 13.20 13.56
CA PHE A 303 8.44 12.23 13.13
C PHE A 303 8.57 12.21 11.60
N GLY A 304 9.81 12.15 11.11
CA GLY A 304 10.11 11.90 9.70
C GLY A 304 10.68 10.49 9.55
N VAL A 305 10.02 9.62 8.79
CA VAL A 305 10.42 8.23 8.64
C VAL A 305 10.79 7.94 7.19
N GLY A 306 12.00 7.43 6.99
CA GLY A 306 12.57 7.18 5.66
C GLY A 306 12.57 5.71 5.27
N THR A 307 13.76 5.08 5.34
CA THR A 307 14.04 3.72 4.84
C THR A 307 13.04 2.70 5.37
N GLU A 308 12.85 2.66 6.67
CA GLU A 308 11.96 1.70 7.34
C GLU A 308 10.54 1.70 6.78
N LEU A 309 10.03 2.89 6.47
CA LEU A 309 8.69 3.06 5.92
C LEU A 309 8.64 2.75 4.43
N ALA A 310 9.49 3.39 3.62
CA ALA A 310 9.41 3.30 2.15
C ALA A 310 9.76 1.91 1.59
N THR A 311 10.39 1.05 2.39
CA THR A 311 10.73 -0.33 2.02
C THR A 311 9.92 -1.37 2.80
N SER A 312 9.11 -0.95 3.81
CA SER A 312 8.54 -1.86 4.80
C SER A 312 9.58 -2.88 5.29
N HIS A 313 10.70 -2.37 5.78
CA HIS A 313 11.97 -3.11 5.96
C HIS A 313 11.82 -4.44 6.70
N ASP A 314 10.98 -4.51 7.72
CA ASP A 314 10.72 -5.71 8.52
C ASP A 314 9.72 -6.69 7.88
N ALA A 315 9.00 -6.27 6.83
CA ALA A 315 8.07 -7.10 6.07
C ALA A 315 7.98 -6.58 4.61
N PRO A 316 9.02 -6.77 3.78
CA PRO A 316 9.09 -6.19 2.44
C PRO A 316 8.14 -6.83 1.43
N SER A 317 7.52 -7.97 1.78
CA SER A 317 6.55 -8.70 0.96
C SER A 317 5.54 -9.42 1.86
N HIS A 318 4.30 -9.55 1.40
CA HIS A 318 3.25 -10.29 2.13
C HIS A 318 2.78 -11.57 1.44
N GLY A 319 3.44 -12.00 0.36
CA GLY A 319 3.15 -13.27 -0.32
C GLY A 319 1.72 -13.38 -0.87
N ALA A 320 1.19 -12.29 -1.42
CA ALA A 320 -0.10 -12.31 -2.10
C ALA A 320 -0.12 -13.30 -3.26
N VAL A 321 -1.29 -13.83 -3.55
CA VAL A 321 -1.53 -14.76 -4.64
C VAL A 321 -2.76 -14.33 -5.44
N TYR A 322 -2.74 -14.65 -6.74
CA TYR A 322 -3.85 -14.47 -7.65
C TYR A 322 -4.27 -15.84 -8.14
N LYS A 323 -5.51 -16.26 -7.87
CA LYS A 323 -5.92 -17.66 -8.05
C LYS A 323 -7.26 -17.79 -8.76
N LEU A 324 -7.27 -18.65 -9.78
CA LEU A 324 -8.50 -19.11 -10.43
C LEU A 324 -9.35 -19.86 -9.42
N VAL A 325 -10.63 -19.47 -9.28
CA VAL A 325 -11.58 -20.06 -8.33
C VAL A 325 -12.86 -20.57 -9.01
N GLU A 326 -13.16 -20.10 -10.23
CA GLU A 326 -14.33 -20.51 -10.99
C GLU A 326 -14.09 -20.36 -12.50
N LEU A 327 -14.65 -21.26 -13.30
CA LEU A 327 -14.72 -21.20 -14.77
C LEU A 327 -16.16 -21.43 -15.23
N ARG A 328 -16.54 -20.76 -16.34
CA ARG A 328 -17.81 -20.99 -17.03
C ARG A 328 -17.58 -21.14 -18.52
N ALA A 329 -18.05 -22.24 -19.08
CA ALA A 329 -18.07 -22.51 -20.50
C ALA A 329 -19.56 -22.67 -20.94
N GLY A 330 -20.11 -21.60 -21.53
CA GLY A 330 -21.56 -21.56 -21.84
C GLY A 330 -22.42 -21.65 -20.57
N GLN A 331 -23.23 -22.70 -20.47
CA GLN A 331 -24.08 -22.96 -19.28
C GLN A 331 -23.36 -23.75 -18.17
N GLU A 332 -22.24 -24.38 -18.48
CA GLU A 332 -21.50 -25.20 -17.54
C GLU A 332 -20.66 -24.28 -16.61
N ARG A 333 -20.85 -24.46 -15.31
CA ARG A 333 -20.09 -23.77 -14.26
C ARG A 333 -19.24 -24.77 -13.50
N ARG A 334 -17.94 -24.53 -13.42
CA ARG A 334 -16.98 -25.35 -12.71
C ARG A 334 -16.26 -24.54 -11.63
N TYR A 335 -16.43 -24.91 -10.40
CA TYR A 335 -15.66 -24.39 -9.29
C TYR A 335 -14.32 -25.12 -9.19
N VAL A 336 -13.26 -24.38 -8.91
CA VAL A 336 -11.91 -24.92 -8.84
C VAL A 336 -11.17 -24.43 -7.59
N ALA A 337 -10.34 -25.31 -7.04
CA ALA A 337 -9.50 -24.99 -5.90
C ALA A 337 -8.24 -25.85 -5.90
N LYS A 338 -7.21 -25.36 -5.21
CA LYS A 338 -5.99 -26.13 -4.98
C LYS A 338 -6.04 -26.74 -3.58
N PHE A 339 -5.78 -28.04 -3.46
CA PHE A 339 -5.81 -28.79 -2.20
C PHE A 339 -4.47 -29.39 -1.80
N SER A 340 -3.34 -28.74 -2.15
CA SER A 340 -2.03 -29.16 -1.60
C SER A 340 -1.90 -28.72 -0.14
N ALA A 341 -1.12 -29.49 0.62
CA ALA A 341 -0.71 -29.09 1.97
C ALA A 341 -0.25 -27.66 1.99
N ASP A 342 -0.33 -26.82 2.88
CA ASP A 342 0.15 -25.42 3.01
C ASP A 342 -0.30 -24.40 1.95
N LYS A 343 -0.91 -24.84 0.82
CA LYS A 343 -1.27 -23.95 -0.30
C LYS A 343 -2.70 -24.16 -0.79
N SER A 344 -3.62 -24.56 0.08
CA SER A 344 -5.03 -24.70 -0.26
C SER A 344 -5.70 -23.36 -0.57
N THR A 345 -6.72 -23.40 -1.42
CA THR A 345 -7.58 -22.25 -1.76
C THR A 345 -9.04 -22.65 -1.60
N LEU A 346 -9.93 -21.68 -1.48
CA LEU A 346 -11.37 -21.87 -1.47
C LEU A 346 -11.93 -21.66 -2.88
N PRO A 347 -12.90 -22.48 -3.33
CA PRO A 347 -13.51 -22.36 -4.64
C PRO A 347 -14.57 -21.25 -4.71
N GLY A 348 -14.89 -20.84 -5.95
CA GLY A 348 -15.94 -19.86 -6.24
C GLY A 348 -15.57 -18.43 -5.87
N GLY A 349 -16.22 -17.46 -6.50
CA GLY A 349 -16.10 -16.05 -6.10
C GLY A 349 -16.71 -15.83 -4.73
N LYS A 350 -16.03 -15.03 -3.91
CA LYS A 350 -16.39 -14.77 -2.50
C LYS A 350 -16.84 -13.35 -2.23
N GLN A 351 -17.49 -13.15 -1.10
CA GLN A 351 -17.77 -11.88 -0.46
C GLN A 351 -17.25 -11.94 0.98
N ILE A 352 -16.83 -10.81 1.52
CA ILE A 352 -16.44 -10.64 2.91
C ILE A 352 -17.55 -9.85 3.61
N PHE A 353 -18.17 -10.46 4.59
CA PHE A 353 -19.17 -9.81 5.43
C PHE A 353 -18.56 -9.47 6.79
N ARG A 354 -18.34 -8.17 7.04
CA ARG A 354 -17.73 -7.68 8.29
C ARG A 354 -18.77 -7.50 9.37
N TYR A 355 -18.56 -8.17 10.50
CA TYR A 355 -19.31 -8.00 11.74
C TYR A 355 -18.51 -7.18 12.77
N THR A 356 -19.07 -7.05 13.96
CA THR A 356 -18.42 -6.27 15.03
C THR A 356 -17.16 -6.94 15.59
N ARG A 357 -17.09 -8.30 15.58
CA ARG A 357 -16.05 -9.07 16.24
C ARG A 357 -15.39 -10.14 15.37
N HIS A 358 -15.83 -10.31 14.14
CA HIS A 358 -15.30 -11.28 13.17
C HIS A 358 -15.67 -10.83 11.77
N ASP A 359 -15.04 -11.46 10.79
CA ASP A 359 -15.46 -11.43 9.39
C ASP A 359 -15.94 -12.81 8.97
N LEU A 360 -16.94 -12.84 8.09
CA LEU A 360 -17.45 -14.05 7.46
C LEU A 360 -17.08 -14.02 5.97
N LEU A 361 -16.28 -15.00 5.55
CA LEU A 361 -15.99 -15.25 4.15
C LEU A 361 -17.06 -16.22 3.60
N ALA A 362 -17.84 -15.75 2.63
CA ALA A 362 -19.00 -16.46 2.11
C ALA A 362 -18.99 -16.51 0.57
N CYS A 363 -19.79 -17.37 -0.04
CA CYS A 363 -19.99 -17.32 -1.49
C CYS A 363 -20.56 -15.97 -1.90
N SER A 364 -20.14 -15.45 -3.05
CA SER A 364 -20.60 -14.13 -3.55
C SER A 364 -22.12 -14.06 -3.81
N SER A 365 -22.82 -15.20 -3.82
CA SER A 365 -24.27 -15.31 -3.93
C SER A 365 -25.02 -15.26 -2.61
N GLU A 366 -24.32 -15.39 -1.49
CA GLU A 366 -24.95 -15.34 -0.16
C GLU A 366 -25.31 -13.91 0.24
N SER A 367 -26.34 -13.78 1.07
CA SER A 367 -26.78 -12.51 1.63
C SER A 367 -26.77 -12.58 3.15
N HIS A 368 -26.09 -11.64 3.78
CA HIS A 368 -25.96 -11.55 5.24
C HIS A 368 -26.39 -10.13 5.70
N PRO A 369 -27.70 -9.87 5.78
CA PRO A 369 -28.22 -8.52 6.09
C PRO A 369 -27.86 -8.03 7.49
N ASP A 370 -27.51 -8.95 8.41
CA ASP A 370 -27.07 -8.61 9.78
C ASP A 370 -25.59 -8.19 9.85
N ALA A 371 -24.85 -8.36 8.76
CA ALA A 371 -23.49 -7.86 8.68
C ALA A 371 -23.46 -6.34 8.67
N ARG A 372 -22.41 -5.76 9.26
CA ARG A 372 -22.21 -4.32 9.27
C ARG A 372 -21.98 -3.77 7.86
N GLU A 373 -21.22 -4.51 7.05
CA GLU A 373 -20.88 -4.16 5.67
C GLU A 373 -20.41 -5.39 4.86
N ALA A 374 -20.65 -5.36 3.55
CA ALA A 374 -20.04 -6.24 2.57
C ALA A 374 -18.86 -5.49 1.95
N LEU A 375 -17.65 -6.06 1.98
CA LEU A 375 -16.43 -5.30 1.69
C LEU A 375 -16.06 -5.26 0.20
N LEU A 376 -16.42 -6.28 -0.58
CA LEU A 376 -16.15 -6.30 -2.02
C LEU A 376 -17.26 -5.56 -2.76
N GLU A 377 -16.94 -4.39 -3.25
CA GLU A 377 -17.86 -3.51 -4.00
C GLU A 377 -17.54 -3.59 -5.51
N PRO A 378 -18.54 -3.39 -6.40
CA PRO A 378 -18.29 -3.31 -7.82
C PRO A 378 -17.50 -2.03 -8.15
N VAL A 379 -16.37 -2.19 -8.84
CA VAL A 379 -15.47 -1.11 -9.26
C VAL A 379 -15.50 -0.93 -10.76
N ILE A 380 -15.39 -2.02 -11.51
CA ILE A 380 -15.55 -2.06 -12.96
C ILE A 380 -16.66 -3.07 -13.27
N LEU A 381 -17.59 -2.71 -14.13
CA LEU A 381 -18.61 -3.61 -14.68
C LEU A 381 -18.58 -3.53 -16.20
N LYS A 382 -18.43 -4.70 -16.85
CA LYS A 382 -18.37 -4.82 -18.32
C LYS A 382 -17.31 -3.90 -18.94
N GLY A 383 -16.13 -3.79 -18.30
CA GLY A 383 -15.03 -2.95 -18.76
C GLY A 383 -15.18 -1.44 -18.48
N GLU A 384 -16.22 -1.01 -17.80
CA GLU A 384 -16.47 0.40 -17.50
C GLU A 384 -16.40 0.67 -15.98
N LEU A 385 -15.77 1.78 -15.60
CA LEU A 385 -15.71 2.21 -14.21
C LEU A 385 -17.11 2.58 -13.71
N VAL A 386 -17.54 1.98 -12.60
CA VAL A 386 -18.87 2.21 -12.02
C VAL A 386 -19.04 3.62 -11.48
N GLN A 387 -17.98 4.11 -10.83
CA GLN A 387 -17.92 5.45 -10.24
C GLN A 387 -16.46 5.88 -10.05
N PRO A 388 -16.18 7.19 -9.95
CA PRO A 388 -14.82 7.66 -9.66
C PRO A 388 -14.28 7.02 -8.37
N LEU A 389 -13.01 6.62 -8.41
CA LEU A 389 -12.33 6.07 -7.24
C LEU A 389 -12.10 7.16 -6.19
N PRO A 390 -12.08 6.79 -4.89
CA PRO A 390 -11.77 7.72 -3.83
C PRO A 390 -10.39 8.36 -4.00
N THR A 391 -10.30 9.64 -3.67
CA THR A 391 -9.03 10.34 -3.55
C THR A 391 -8.17 9.74 -2.41
N PRO A 392 -6.85 9.94 -2.41
CA PRO A 392 -6.01 9.50 -1.27
C PRO A 392 -6.46 10.05 0.09
N ALA A 393 -6.98 11.27 0.13
CA ALA A 393 -7.51 11.87 1.35
C ALA A 393 -8.77 11.15 1.88
N GLU A 394 -9.68 10.78 0.98
CA GLU A 394 -10.86 9.98 1.33
C GLU A 394 -10.47 8.55 1.75
N ALA A 395 -9.47 7.95 1.08
CA ALA A 395 -8.94 6.65 1.44
C ALA A 395 -8.26 6.68 2.83
N GLN A 396 -7.47 7.71 3.13
CA GLN A 396 -6.89 7.92 4.47
C GLN A 396 -7.96 8.08 5.54
N ALA A 397 -8.98 8.92 5.28
CA ALA A 397 -10.08 9.11 6.21
C ALA A 397 -10.87 7.81 6.44
N HIS A 398 -11.05 6.99 5.39
CA HIS A 398 -11.66 5.66 5.50
C HIS A 398 -10.78 4.73 6.34
N ALA A 399 -9.48 4.65 6.05
CA ALA A 399 -8.52 3.84 6.82
C ALA A 399 -8.59 4.18 8.31
N ARG A 400 -8.55 5.46 8.65
CA ARG A 400 -8.64 5.93 10.04
C ARG A 400 -9.92 5.44 10.72
N ARG A 401 -11.09 5.62 10.08
CA ARG A 401 -12.37 5.14 10.64
C ARG A 401 -12.40 3.63 10.83
N CYS A 402 -11.88 2.87 9.88
CA CYS A 402 -11.85 1.41 9.96
C CYS A 402 -10.91 0.92 11.07
N LEU A 403 -9.71 1.49 11.16
CA LEU A 403 -8.73 1.16 12.19
C LEU A 403 -9.21 1.52 13.60
N ASP A 404 -9.89 2.67 13.76
CA ASP A 404 -10.43 3.09 15.05
C ASP A 404 -11.57 2.17 15.56
N ARG A 405 -12.23 1.43 14.65
CA ARG A 405 -13.23 0.40 14.98
C ARG A 405 -12.64 -0.94 15.39
N LEU A 406 -11.38 -1.21 15.01
CA LEU A 406 -10.71 -2.46 15.40
C LEU A 406 -10.40 -2.45 16.91
N PRO A 407 -10.46 -3.61 17.56
CA PRO A 407 -9.98 -3.76 18.94
C PRO A 407 -8.54 -3.25 19.07
N LYS A 408 -8.26 -2.51 20.15
CA LYS A 408 -6.92 -1.94 20.40
C LYS A 408 -5.80 -2.98 20.33
N LYS A 409 -6.07 -4.22 20.79
CA LYS A 409 -5.10 -5.31 20.76
C LYS A 409 -4.62 -5.67 19.35
N LEU A 410 -5.47 -5.52 18.33
CA LEU A 410 -5.10 -5.76 16.93
C LEU A 410 -4.19 -4.67 16.36
N ARG A 411 -4.23 -3.47 16.92
CA ARG A 411 -3.34 -2.37 16.54
C ARG A 411 -2.01 -2.38 17.30
N SER A 412 -1.80 -3.40 18.15
CA SER A 412 -0.52 -3.64 18.81
C SER A 412 0.60 -3.84 17.78
N LEU A 413 1.82 -3.42 18.12
CA LEU A 413 3.02 -3.69 17.33
C LEU A 413 3.48 -5.15 17.41
N PHE A 414 2.90 -5.90 18.34
CA PHE A 414 3.19 -7.30 18.58
C PHE A 414 2.03 -8.17 18.12
N GLU A 415 2.33 -9.43 17.87
CA GLU A 415 1.32 -10.41 17.47
C GLU A 415 0.16 -10.45 18.47
N CYS A 416 -1.06 -10.49 17.93
CA CYS A 416 -2.29 -10.56 18.70
C CYS A 416 -2.79 -12.01 18.74
N ASP A 417 -2.86 -12.58 19.95
CA ASP A 417 -3.43 -13.89 20.18
C ASP A 417 -4.72 -13.77 21.03
N PRO A 418 -5.85 -14.33 20.59
CA PRO A 418 -6.10 -14.86 19.24
C PRO A 418 -6.14 -13.74 18.19
N PRO A 419 -5.84 -14.06 16.91
CA PRO A 419 -5.97 -13.15 15.80
C PRO A 419 -7.45 -12.77 15.54
N TRP A 420 -7.68 -11.84 14.61
CA TRP A 420 -9.05 -11.52 14.17
C TRP A 420 -9.70 -12.76 13.56
N PRO A 421 -10.89 -13.18 14.01
CA PRO A 421 -11.55 -14.34 13.44
C PRO A 421 -12.06 -14.05 12.02
N VAL A 422 -11.67 -14.91 11.06
CA VAL A 422 -12.25 -14.98 9.72
C VAL A 422 -12.94 -16.33 9.61
N GLU A 423 -14.26 -16.31 9.70
CA GLU A 423 -15.10 -17.52 9.65
C GLU A 423 -15.44 -17.83 8.19
N ILE A 424 -15.72 -19.10 7.89
CA ILE A 424 -16.17 -19.57 6.57
C ILE A 424 -17.64 -19.91 6.68
N SER A 425 -18.45 -19.43 5.72
CA SER A 425 -19.88 -19.75 5.70
C SER A 425 -20.13 -21.25 5.51
N PRO A 426 -21.23 -21.80 6.04
CA PRO A 426 -21.58 -23.20 5.83
C PRO A 426 -21.74 -23.57 4.36
N GLU A 427 -22.21 -22.64 3.50
CA GLU A 427 -22.35 -22.85 2.07
C GLU A 427 -21.00 -22.92 1.37
N LEU A 428 -20.08 -22.01 1.67
CA LEU A 428 -18.71 -22.02 1.12
C LEU A 428 -17.93 -23.25 1.61
N GLN A 429 -18.16 -23.70 2.84
CA GLN A 429 -17.56 -24.94 3.36
C GLN A 429 -18.08 -26.15 2.60
N ARG A 430 -19.40 -26.27 2.40
CA ARG A 430 -20.02 -27.34 1.62
C ARG A 430 -19.48 -27.39 0.18
N LEU A 431 -19.46 -26.22 -0.50
CA LEU A 431 -18.89 -26.10 -1.85
C LEU A 431 -17.43 -26.57 -1.89
N THR A 432 -16.65 -26.22 -0.89
CA THR A 432 -15.24 -26.62 -0.78
C THR A 432 -15.09 -28.13 -0.66
N ASP A 433 -15.94 -28.78 0.11
CA ASP A 433 -15.92 -30.23 0.31
C ASP A 433 -16.39 -30.98 -0.95
N GLU A 434 -17.40 -30.47 -1.67
CA GLU A 434 -17.84 -30.99 -2.97
C GLU A 434 -16.71 -30.94 -4.01
N VAL A 435 -16.05 -29.79 -4.17
CA VAL A 435 -14.91 -29.59 -5.11
C VAL A 435 -13.74 -30.52 -4.74
N ARG A 436 -13.48 -30.70 -3.44
CA ARG A 436 -12.43 -31.60 -2.96
C ARG A 436 -12.72 -33.05 -3.26
N GLN A 437 -13.98 -33.46 -3.16
CA GLN A 437 -14.41 -34.82 -3.52
C GLN A 437 -14.31 -35.07 -5.04
N ALA A 438 -14.71 -34.10 -5.85
CA ALA A 438 -14.64 -34.20 -7.31
C ALA A 438 -13.20 -34.18 -7.86
N ALA A 439 -12.23 -33.69 -7.09
CA ALA A 439 -10.81 -33.65 -7.46
C ALA A 439 -10.01 -34.92 -7.10
N ARG A 440 -10.64 -35.88 -6.41
CA ARG A 440 -10.10 -37.22 -6.08
C ARG A 440 -10.48 -38.24 -7.11
#